data_5e24cc801ffbc322379833fbf42bd778
#
_entry.id   5e24cc801ffbc322379833fbf42bd778
#
_cell.length_a   1.000
_cell.length_b   1.000
_cell.length_c   1.000
_cell.angle_alpha   90.00
_cell.angle_beta   90.00
_cell.angle_gamma   90.00
#
_symmetry.space_group_name_H-M   'P 1'
#
loop_
_entity.id
_entity.type
_entity.pdbx_description
1 polymer ?
#
loop_
_entity_poly.entity_id
_entity_poly.type
_entity_poly.pdbx_seq_one_letter_code
_entity_poly.pdbx_strand_id
1 'polypeptide(L)'
;MDDVTAARVKAAFRHVNRAMVMLWRLGLGRWVNIWPSGSGRILVIGHTGRRSGLRRWTPLNYASVDGELYCTAGFGATSDWYRNVTAEPRVEVWLPGERWMGVIDEVSDHPERIRLLQAVLVASGFAAPAAGIDPRRLGDEALAAATSSYRLLRIRQVAAAEPLPPHPRPGDRIWWWAAVACGGLFWHARRHQRQHHPQVWQ
;
A
#
# COMPACT_ATOMS: atom_id res chain seq x y z
N MET A 1 5.35 23.10 -9.16
CA MET A 1 5.84 21.76 -9.57
C MET A 1 5.41 21.57 -11.01
N ASP A 2 6.37 21.46 -11.92
CA ASP A 2 6.09 21.43 -13.36
C ASP A 2 5.28 20.17 -13.73
N ASP A 3 4.41 20.30 -14.72
CA ASP A 3 3.53 19.21 -15.19
C ASP A 3 4.30 17.93 -15.57
N VAL A 4 5.52 18.09 -16.09
CA VAL A 4 6.41 16.96 -16.43
C VAL A 4 6.88 16.22 -15.18
N THR A 5 7.20 16.93 -14.11
CA THR A 5 7.61 16.33 -12.82
C THR A 5 6.44 15.62 -12.17
N ALA A 6 5.25 16.19 -12.18
CA ALA A 6 4.03 15.59 -11.69
C ALA A 6 3.68 14.29 -12.45
N ALA A 7 3.83 14.29 -13.79
CA ALA A 7 3.60 13.10 -14.61
C ALA A 7 4.60 11.97 -14.32
N ARG A 8 5.89 12.29 -14.11
CA ARG A 8 6.94 11.31 -13.75
C ARG A 8 6.69 10.70 -12.38
N VAL A 9 6.34 11.52 -11.38
CA VAL A 9 5.98 11.06 -10.04
C VAL A 9 4.77 10.12 -10.11
N LYS A 10 3.73 10.50 -10.86
CA LYS A 10 2.53 9.67 -11.04
C LYS A 10 2.83 8.35 -11.77
N ALA A 11 3.77 8.33 -12.70
CA ALA A 11 4.23 7.12 -13.38
C ALA A 11 5.02 6.21 -12.44
N ALA A 12 5.94 6.75 -11.65
CA ALA A 12 6.70 6.00 -10.64
C ALA A 12 5.77 5.36 -9.61
N PHE A 13 4.79 6.10 -9.10
CA PHE A 13 3.77 5.57 -8.18
C PHE A 13 2.99 4.38 -8.78
N ARG A 14 2.70 4.36 -10.08
CA ARG A 14 2.02 3.22 -10.71
C ARG A 14 2.86 1.95 -10.68
N HIS A 15 4.18 2.04 -10.86
CA HIS A 15 5.07 0.88 -10.78
C HIS A 15 5.21 0.38 -9.34
N VAL A 16 5.41 1.29 -8.38
CA VAL A 16 5.46 0.97 -6.96
C VAL A 16 4.16 0.31 -6.50
N ASN A 17 3.01 0.83 -6.89
CA ASN A 17 1.71 0.26 -6.57
C ASN A 17 1.55 -1.16 -7.12
N ARG A 18 1.98 -1.43 -8.37
CA ARG A 18 1.93 -2.78 -8.94
C ARG A 18 2.81 -3.76 -8.18
N ALA A 19 4.04 -3.36 -7.87
CA ALA A 19 4.96 -4.17 -7.07
C ALA A 19 4.38 -4.46 -5.67
N MET A 20 3.82 -3.44 -5.02
CA MET A 20 3.19 -3.58 -3.71
C MET A 20 2.01 -4.57 -3.74
N VAL A 21 1.09 -4.42 -4.70
CA VAL A 21 -0.03 -5.36 -4.87
C VAL A 21 0.48 -6.78 -5.12
N MET A 22 1.57 -6.93 -5.86
CA MET A 22 2.17 -8.25 -6.12
C MET A 22 2.73 -8.87 -4.83
N LEU A 23 3.43 -8.10 -4.00
CA LEU A 23 3.89 -8.55 -2.68
C LEU A 23 2.72 -9.01 -1.80
N TRP A 24 1.61 -8.28 -1.80
CA TRP A 24 0.41 -8.67 -1.06
C TRP A 24 -0.21 -9.96 -1.60
N ARG A 25 -0.29 -10.14 -2.91
CA ARG A 25 -0.75 -11.39 -3.55
C ARG A 25 0.13 -12.58 -3.21
N LEU A 26 1.41 -12.36 -2.99
CA LEU A 26 2.37 -13.38 -2.56
C LEU A 26 2.31 -13.66 -1.04
N GLY A 27 1.41 -13.03 -0.30
CA GLY A 27 1.30 -13.18 1.16
C GLY A 27 2.40 -12.48 1.94
N LEU A 28 3.20 -11.64 1.27
CA LEU A 28 4.31 -10.90 1.88
C LEU A 28 3.88 -9.55 2.49
N GLY A 29 2.59 -9.22 2.48
CA GLY A 29 2.06 -7.97 3.02
C GLY A 29 2.43 -7.74 4.50
N ARG A 30 2.51 -8.81 5.30
CA ARG A 30 2.96 -8.73 6.70
C ARG A 30 4.41 -8.23 6.80
N TRP A 31 5.27 -8.60 5.86
CA TRP A 31 6.68 -8.21 5.86
C TRP A 31 6.86 -6.73 5.52
N VAL A 32 6.00 -6.18 4.67
CA VAL A 32 5.97 -4.74 4.35
C VAL A 32 5.65 -3.91 5.60
N ASN A 33 4.80 -4.43 6.49
CA ASN A 33 4.37 -3.75 7.72
C ASN A 33 5.25 -4.06 8.95
N ILE A 34 6.34 -4.80 8.80
CA ILE A 34 7.27 -5.09 9.93
C ILE A 34 8.00 -3.83 10.40
N TRP A 35 8.24 -2.89 9.50
CA TRP A 35 8.93 -1.64 9.82
C TRP A 35 8.04 -0.41 9.60
N PRO A 36 7.01 -0.22 10.47
CA PRO A 36 6.02 0.84 10.27
C PRO A 36 6.60 2.25 10.34
N SER A 37 7.69 2.45 11.10
CA SER A 37 8.38 3.74 11.18
C SER A 37 9.10 4.12 9.88
N GLY A 38 9.47 3.13 9.06
CA GLY A 38 10.08 3.34 7.76
C GLY A 38 9.04 3.29 6.64
N SER A 39 8.53 2.09 6.32
CA SER A 39 7.61 1.87 5.20
C SER A 39 6.19 2.40 5.42
N GLY A 40 5.81 2.69 6.67
CA GLY A 40 4.44 3.01 7.07
C GLY A 40 3.56 1.77 7.21
N ARG A 41 2.34 1.99 7.70
CA ARG A 41 1.30 0.96 7.72
C ARG A 41 0.56 0.99 6.39
N ILE A 42 0.54 -0.13 5.69
CA ILE A 42 -0.05 -0.26 4.36
C ILE A 42 -1.14 -1.32 4.39
N LEU A 43 -2.27 -1.02 3.81
CA LEU A 43 -3.30 -1.97 3.42
C LEU A 43 -3.50 -1.91 1.90
N VAL A 44 -4.19 -2.89 1.33
CA VAL A 44 -4.60 -2.85 -0.08
C VAL A 44 -6.12 -2.88 -0.16
N ILE A 45 -6.71 -1.97 -0.91
CA ILE A 45 -8.13 -2.02 -1.24
C ILE A 45 -8.34 -2.57 -2.65
N GLY A 46 -9.31 -3.48 -2.79
CA GLY A 46 -9.87 -3.90 -4.05
C GLY A 46 -11.17 -3.15 -4.31
N HIS A 47 -11.22 -2.35 -5.37
CA HIS A 47 -12.37 -1.50 -5.71
C HIS A 47 -12.74 -1.64 -7.19
N THR A 48 -13.94 -1.21 -7.56
CA THR A 48 -14.44 -1.28 -8.94
C THR A 48 -14.08 0.01 -9.69
N GLY A 49 -13.56 -0.12 -10.89
CA GLY A 49 -13.27 1.03 -11.75
C GLY A 49 -14.57 1.62 -12.31
N ARG A 50 -14.93 2.85 -11.90
CA ARG A 50 -16.19 3.53 -12.23
C ARG A 50 -16.54 3.62 -13.73
N ARG A 51 -15.52 3.58 -14.60
CA ARG A 51 -15.72 3.66 -16.06
C ARG A 51 -15.66 2.30 -16.74
N SER A 52 -14.91 1.37 -16.20
CA SER A 52 -14.61 0.09 -16.86
C SER A 52 -15.28 -1.12 -16.22
N GLY A 53 -15.85 -0.96 -15.00
CA GLY A 53 -16.34 -2.08 -14.19
C GLY A 53 -15.23 -3.05 -13.72
N LEU A 54 -13.99 -2.86 -14.16
CA LEU A 54 -12.91 -3.77 -13.85
C LEU A 54 -12.42 -3.61 -12.40
N ARG A 55 -12.11 -4.74 -11.78
CA ARG A 55 -11.51 -4.78 -10.44
C ARG A 55 -10.11 -4.17 -10.47
N ARG A 56 -9.84 -3.27 -9.53
CA ARG A 56 -8.56 -2.57 -9.37
C ARG A 56 -8.09 -2.69 -7.94
N TRP A 57 -6.78 -2.66 -7.75
CA TRP A 57 -6.15 -2.79 -6.46
C TRP A 57 -5.27 -1.60 -6.19
N THR A 58 -5.40 -1.01 -5.00
CA THR A 58 -4.65 0.19 -4.62
C THR A 58 -4.10 0.01 -3.21
N PRO A 59 -2.76 0.06 -3.03
CA PRO A 59 -2.16 0.15 -1.71
C PRO A 59 -2.36 1.54 -1.15
N LEU A 60 -2.70 1.62 0.13
CA LEU A 60 -2.95 2.86 0.86
C LEU A 60 -2.26 2.82 2.21
N ASN A 61 -1.72 3.95 2.64
CA ASN A 61 -1.34 4.12 4.03
C ASN A 61 -2.59 4.31 4.89
N TYR A 62 -2.58 3.70 6.07
CA TYR A 62 -3.72 3.75 6.99
C TYR A 62 -3.29 3.91 8.44
N ALA A 63 -4.18 4.46 9.25
CA ALA A 63 -4.12 4.40 10.71
C ALA A 63 -5.37 3.72 11.26
N SER A 64 -5.22 3.02 12.38
CA SER A 64 -6.35 2.57 13.19
C SER A 64 -6.49 3.54 14.36
N VAL A 65 -7.65 4.17 14.46
CA VAL A 65 -8.00 5.11 15.53
C VAL A 65 -9.37 4.70 16.05
N ASP A 66 -9.46 4.48 17.35
CA ASP A 66 -10.69 4.09 18.05
C ASP A 66 -11.38 2.85 17.43
N GLY A 67 -10.57 1.89 16.94
CA GLY A 67 -11.05 0.65 16.30
C GLY A 67 -11.46 0.76 14.84
N GLU A 68 -11.51 1.97 14.29
CA GLU A 68 -11.81 2.21 12.87
C GLU A 68 -10.54 2.45 12.05
N LEU A 69 -10.60 2.18 10.75
CA LEU A 69 -9.50 2.42 9.84
C LEU A 69 -9.70 3.71 9.06
N TYR A 70 -8.66 4.52 9.02
CA TYR A 70 -8.64 5.77 8.27
C TYR A 70 -7.51 5.77 7.26
N CYS A 71 -7.77 6.35 6.08
CA CYS A 71 -6.77 6.58 5.05
C CYS A 71 -6.98 7.95 4.39
N THR A 72 -6.01 8.39 3.60
CA THR A 72 -6.11 9.69 2.92
C THR A 72 -5.87 9.57 1.43
N ALA A 73 -6.60 10.37 0.65
CA ALA A 73 -6.28 10.65 -0.73
C ALA A 73 -5.45 11.94 -0.80
N GLY A 74 -4.10 11.80 -0.74
CA GLY A 74 -3.18 12.95 -0.74
C GLY A 74 -3.22 13.78 -2.02
N PHE A 75 -3.59 13.20 -3.15
CA PHE A 75 -3.85 13.95 -4.39
C PHE A 75 -5.32 14.41 -4.50
N GLY A 76 -6.06 14.34 -3.41
CA GLY A 76 -7.45 14.77 -3.31
C GLY A 76 -8.36 14.12 -4.36
N ALA A 77 -9.32 14.90 -4.84
CA ALA A 77 -10.32 14.46 -5.82
C ALA A 77 -9.75 14.11 -7.21
N THR A 78 -8.46 14.32 -7.47
CA THR A 78 -7.84 13.95 -8.75
C THR A 78 -7.43 12.47 -8.80
N SER A 79 -7.39 11.79 -7.65
CA SER A 79 -7.04 10.37 -7.55
C SER A 79 -8.13 9.48 -8.17
N ASP A 80 -7.76 8.62 -9.10
CA ASP A 80 -8.73 7.71 -9.74
C ASP A 80 -9.33 6.71 -8.76
N TRP A 81 -8.54 6.20 -7.82
CA TRP A 81 -9.05 5.27 -6.82
C TRP A 81 -10.09 5.94 -5.91
N TYR A 82 -9.84 7.19 -5.49
CA TYR A 82 -10.79 7.97 -4.69
C TYR A 82 -12.13 8.14 -5.44
N ARG A 83 -12.08 8.57 -6.71
CA ARG A 83 -13.28 8.69 -7.55
C ARG A 83 -14.00 7.36 -7.75
N ASN A 84 -13.28 6.26 -7.77
CA ASN A 84 -13.87 4.94 -7.91
C ASN A 84 -14.64 4.55 -6.65
N VAL A 85 -14.04 4.74 -5.46
CA VAL A 85 -14.72 4.40 -4.19
C VAL A 85 -15.83 5.38 -3.83
N THR A 86 -15.76 6.62 -4.31
CA THR A 86 -16.88 7.57 -4.19
C THR A 86 -18.06 7.14 -5.05
N ALA A 87 -17.84 6.54 -6.22
CA ALA A 87 -18.89 6.04 -7.09
C ALA A 87 -19.45 4.68 -6.62
N GLU A 88 -18.59 3.80 -6.11
CA GLU A 88 -18.93 2.48 -5.57
C GLU A 88 -18.13 2.26 -4.29
N PRO A 89 -18.74 2.51 -3.12
CA PRO A 89 -18.03 2.53 -1.84
C PRO A 89 -17.67 1.14 -1.29
N ARG A 90 -18.21 0.07 -1.86
CA ARG A 90 -17.90 -1.29 -1.46
C ARG A 90 -16.51 -1.68 -1.91
N VAL A 91 -15.68 -2.11 -0.97
CA VAL A 91 -14.29 -2.48 -1.20
C VAL A 91 -13.96 -3.80 -0.52
N GLU A 92 -13.01 -4.50 -1.09
CA GLU A 92 -12.33 -5.58 -0.42
C GLU A 92 -11.08 -5.02 0.25
N VAL A 93 -10.87 -5.29 1.52
CA VAL A 93 -9.75 -4.78 2.32
C VAL A 93 -8.81 -5.93 2.63
N TRP A 94 -7.52 -5.73 2.34
CA TRP A 94 -6.45 -6.64 2.68
C TRP A 94 -5.54 -5.99 3.72
N LEU A 95 -5.58 -6.52 4.93
CA LEU A 95 -4.65 -6.22 6.00
C LEU A 95 -3.61 -7.35 6.13
N PRO A 96 -2.49 -7.16 6.84
CA PRO A 96 -1.57 -8.23 7.13
C PRO A 96 -2.25 -9.38 7.88
N GLY A 97 -2.49 -10.50 7.20
CA GLY A 97 -3.14 -11.68 7.78
C GLY A 97 -4.66 -11.69 7.76
N GLU A 98 -5.29 -10.60 7.35
CA GLU A 98 -6.76 -10.47 7.34
C GLU A 98 -7.25 -9.97 5.99
N ARG A 99 -8.48 -10.37 5.67
CA ARG A 99 -9.17 -9.94 4.46
C ARG A 99 -10.67 -9.93 4.70
N TRP A 100 -11.33 -8.83 4.36
CA TRP A 100 -12.76 -8.66 4.57
C TRP A 100 -13.37 -7.64 3.59
N MET A 101 -14.70 -7.65 3.51
CA MET A 101 -15.45 -6.64 2.75
C MET A 101 -15.74 -5.44 3.63
N GLY A 102 -15.57 -4.25 3.06
CA GLY A 102 -15.83 -2.99 3.74
C GLY A 102 -16.56 -1.98 2.89
N VAL A 103 -16.92 -0.90 3.54
CA VAL A 103 -17.46 0.31 2.92
C VAL A 103 -16.55 1.47 3.27
N ILE A 104 -16.24 2.30 2.29
CA ILE A 104 -15.46 3.53 2.45
C ILE A 104 -16.40 4.72 2.45
N ASP A 105 -16.30 5.52 3.50
CA ASP A 105 -17.02 6.80 3.63
C ASP A 105 -16.01 7.94 3.62
N GLU A 106 -16.29 9.03 2.92
CA GLU A 106 -15.55 10.27 3.08
C GLU A 106 -16.01 10.98 4.36
N VAL A 107 -15.03 11.35 5.19
CA VAL A 107 -15.23 12.02 6.49
C VAL A 107 -14.37 13.28 6.59
N SER A 108 -14.20 13.98 5.47
CA SER A 108 -13.37 15.21 5.41
C SER A 108 -13.94 16.36 6.27
N ASP A 109 -15.24 16.31 6.62
CA ASP A 109 -15.91 17.29 7.48
C ASP A 109 -15.97 16.86 8.95
N HIS A 110 -15.27 15.77 9.31
CA HIS A 110 -15.26 15.26 10.69
C HIS A 110 -14.66 16.30 11.66
N PRO A 111 -15.25 16.54 12.85
CA PRO A 111 -14.74 17.50 13.83
C PRO A 111 -13.28 17.26 14.20
N GLU A 112 -12.87 16.01 14.32
CA GLU A 112 -11.49 15.61 14.62
C GLU A 112 -10.62 15.38 13.40
N ARG A 113 -11.00 15.95 12.25
CA ARG A 113 -10.30 15.75 10.97
C ARG A 113 -8.78 15.88 11.10
N ILE A 114 -8.31 16.89 11.81
CA ILE A 114 -6.86 17.16 11.93
C ILE A 114 -6.16 16.06 12.72
N ARG A 115 -6.75 15.62 13.85
CA ARG A 115 -6.23 14.49 14.66
C ARG A 115 -6.14 13.21 13.82
N LEU A 116 -7.19 12.90 13.07
CA LEU A 116 -7.26 11.70 12.23
C LEU A 116 -6.27 11.75 11.05
N LEU A 117 -6.15 12.90 10.39
CA LEU A 117 -5.15 13.13 9.35
C LEU A 117 -3.73 12.98 9.88
N GLN A 118 -3.44 13.58 11.04
CA GLN A 118 -2.14 13.45 11.69
C GLN A 118 -1.82 11.99 11.97
N ALA A 119 -2.77 11.21 12.50
CA ALA A 119 -2.58 9.79 12.75
C ALA A 119 -2.23 9.01 11.46
N VAL A 120 -2.94 9.26 10.35
CA VAL A 120 -2.66 8.62 9.07
C VAL A 120 -1.29 9.03 8.52
N LEU A 121 -0.94 10.31 8.59
CA LEU A 121 0.34 10.83 8.11
C LEU A 121 1.52 10.31 8.94
N VAL A 122 1.37 10.22 10.26
CA VAL A 122 2.37 9.57 11.13
C VAL A 122 2.52 8.09 10.77
N ALA A 123 1.39 7.40 10.54
CA ALA A 123 1.39 5.99 10.15
C ALA A 123 1.89 5.75 8.71
N SER A 124 2.03 6.78 7.89
CA SER A 124 2.54 6.66 6.51
C SER A 124 4.07 6.51 6.42
N GLY A 125 4.78 6.53 7.55
CA GLY A 125 6.23 6.40 7.59
C GLY A 125 6.93 7.52 6.81
N PHE A 126 7.78 7.16 5.85
CA PHE A 126 8.53 8.13 5.06
C PHE A 126 7.68 8.91 4.03
N ALA A 127 6.46 8.46 3.74
CA ALA A 127 5.67 9.03 2.63
C ALA A 127 5.23 10.47 2.92
N ALA A 128 4.85 10.82 4.15
CA ALA A 128 4.49 12.18 4.51
C ALA A 128 5.70 13.13 4.49
N PRO A 129 6.86 12.82 5.09
CA PRO A 129 8.08 13.62 4.94
C PRO A 129 8.54 13.78 3.48
N ALA A 130 8.43 12.73 2.67
CA ALA A 130 8.76 12.79 1.24
C ALA A 130 7.82 13.74 0.45
N ALA A 131 6.60 13.94 0.95
CA ALA A 131 5.66 14.95 0.44
C ALA A 131 5.88 16.35 1.05
N GLY A 132 6.91 16.53 1.86
CA GLY A 132 7.21 17.79 2.53
C GLY A 132 6.38 18.08 3.78
N ILE A 133 5.68 17.07 4.32
CA ILE A 133 4.83 17.20 5.51
C ILE A 133 5.46 16.42 6.67
N ASP A 134 5.90 17.11 7.72
CA ASP A 134 6.29 16.47 8.97
C ASP A 134 5.14 16.53 9.98
N PRO A 135 4.32 15.47 10.09
CA PRO A 135 3.11 15.50 10.90
C PRO A 135 3.40 15.53 12.41
N ARG A 136 4.64 15.33 12.84
CA ARG A 136 5.03 15.37 14.25
C ARG A 136 5.49 16.77 14.68
N ARG A 137 5.87 17.62 13.74
CA ARG A 137 6.41 18.97 14.01
C ARG A 137 5.42 20.08 13.69
N LEU A 138 4.47 19.80 12.80
CA LEU A 138 3.46 20.79 12.43
C LEU A 138 2.38 20.87 13.50
N GLY A 139 2.04 22.09 13.91
CA GLY A 139 0.84 22.36 14.70
C GLY A 139 -0.42 22.21 13.86
N ASP A 140 -1.58 22.13 14.50
CA ASP A 140 -2.87 21.82 13.87
C ASP A 140 -3.22 22.75 12.70
N GLU A 141 -2.99 24.06 12.83
CA GLU A 141 -3.27 25.05 11.79
C GLU A 141 -2.38 24.84 10.55
N ALA A 142 -1.08 24.66 10.77
CA ALA A 142 -0.13 24.41 9.69
C ALA A 142 -0.40 23.06 8.99
N LEU A 143 -0.80 22.03 9.76
CA LEU A 143 -1.20 20.75 9.22
C LEU A 143 -2.49 20.86 8.43
N ALA A 144 -3.49 21.61 8.91
CA ALA A 144 -4.73 21.87 8.19
C ALA A 144 -4.47 22.56 6.84
N ALA A 145 -3.60 23.57 6.84
CA ALA A 145 -3.21 24.26 5.61
C ALA A 145 -2.48 23.32 4.63
N ALA A 146 -1.50 22.56 5.11
CA ALA A 146 -0.72 21.63 4.29
C ALA A 146 -1.58 20.48 3.71
N THR A 147 -2.68 20.12 4.37
CA THR A 147 -3.57 19.01 3.99
C THR A 147 -4.93 19.48 3.48
N SER A 148 -5.08 20.74 3.11
CA SER A 148 -6.36 21.33 2.67
C SER A 148 -6.99 20.60 1.48
N SER A 149 -6.16 20.09 0.56
CA SER A 149 -6.61 19.31 -0.61
C SER A 149 -6.83 17.82 -0.32
N TYR A 150 -6.39 17.33 0.84
CA TYR A 150 -6.49 15.92 1.17
C TYR A 150 -7.93 15.54 1.50
N ARG A 151 -8.32 14.34 1.07
CA ARG A 151 -9.60 13.74 1.44
C ARG A 151 -9.36 12.68 2.50
N LEU A 152 -10.04 12.81 3.63
CA LEU A 152 -10.01 11.83 4.71
C LEU A 152 -11.13 10.82 4.49
N LEU A 153 -10.78 9.54 4.53
CA LEU A 153 -11.72 8.45 4.32
C LEU A 153 -11.65 7.48 5.50
N ARG A 154 -12.80 7.00 5.90
CA ARG A 154 -12.98 5.97 6.90
C ARG A 154 -13.36 4.66 6.21
N ILE A 155 -12.78 3.55 6.66
CA ILE A 155 -13.06 2.21 6.14
C ILE A 155 -13.71 1.42 7.27
N ARG A 156 -14.98 1.04 7.08
CA ARG A 156 -15.75 0.23 8.03
C ARG A 156 -15.92 -1.18 7.49
N GLN A 157 -15.74 -2.16 8.36
CA GLN A 157 -16.04 -3.54 8.02
C GLN A 157 -17.56 -3.72 7.93
N VAL A 158 -18.00 -4.34 6.85
CA VAL A 158 -19.39 -4.81 6.73
C VAL A 158 -19.46 -6.20 7.35
N ALA A 159 -20.45 -6.46 8.20
CA ALA A 159 -20.66 -7.80 8.75
C ALA A 159 -20.69 -8.82 7.61
N ALA A 160 -19.92 -9.89 7.75
CA ALA A 160 -19.63 -10.86 6.71
C ALA A 160 -20.93 -11.46 6.15
N ALA A 161 -21.31 -11.03 4.95
CA ALA A 161 -22.42 -11.64 4.22
C ALA A 161 -22.00 -12.91 3.46
N GLU A 162 -20.72 -13.06 3.13
CA GLU A 162 -20.18 -14.25 2.48
C GLU A 162 -18.70 -14.43 2.85
N PRO A 163 -18.22 -15.66 3.07
CA PRO A 163 -16.79 -15.91 3.19
C PRO A 163 -16.13 -15.50 1.87
N LEU A 164 -15.17 -14.59 1.94
CA LEU A 164 -14.37 -14.23 0.79
C LEU A 164 -13.72 -15.48 0.21
N PRO A 165 -13.71 -15.65 -1.11
CA PRO A 165 -13.01 -16.74 -1.73
C PRO A 165 -11.57 -16.77 -1.20
N PRO A 166 -11.02 -17.95 -0.90
CA PRO A 166 -9.65 -18.04 -0.40
C PRO A 166 -8.74 -17.25 -1.33
N HIS A 167 -7.75 -16.56 -0.76
CA HIS A 167 -6.67 -16.01 -1.59
C HIS A 167 -6.30 -17.08 -2.61
N PRO A 168 -6.19 -16.74 -3.90
CA PRO A 168 -5.44 -17.62 -4.77
C PRO A 168 -4.08 -17.76 -4.06
N ARG A 169 -3.85 -18.89 -3.44
CA ARG A 169 -2.51 -19.25 -2.97
C ARG A 169 -1.64 -18.98 -4.17
N PRO A 170 -0.54 -18.22 -4.06
CA PRO A 170 0.41 -18.12 -5.14
C PRO A 170 0.60 -19.57 -5.54
N GLY A 171 0.14 -19.89 -6.76
CA GLY A 171 0.01 -21.29 -7.13
C GLY A 171 1.35 -21.93 -6.85
N ASP A 172 1.38 -23.12 -6.30
CA ASP A 172 2.58 -23.87 -5.90
C ASP A 172 3.68 -23.84 -6.96
N ARG A 173 3.31 -23.55 -8.21
CA ARG A 173 4.19 -23.38 -9.37
C ARG A 173 5.07 -22.11 -9.33
N ILE A 174 4.66 -21.00 -8.73
CA ILE A 174 5.49 -19.77 -8.69
C ILE A 174 6.59 -19.91 -7.65
N TRP A 175 6.30 -20.56 -6.52
CA TRP A 175 7.32 -20.88 -5.51
C TRP A 175 8.34 -21.89 -6.03
N TRP A 176 7.91 -22.86 -6.82
CA TRP A 176 8.82 -23.79 -7.52
C TRP A 176 9.77 -23.04 -8.46
N TRP A 177 9.28 -22.11 -9.26
CA TRP A 177 10.14 -21.33 -10.15
C TRP A 177 11.08 -20.37 -9.38
N ALA A 178 10.63 -19.75 -8.28
CA ALA A 178 11.48 -18.95 -7.41
C ALA A 178 12.55 -19.82 -6.72
N ALA A 179 12.19 -21.00 -6.22
CA ALA A 179 13.12 -21.95 -5.62
C ALA A 179 14.14 -22.50 -6.65
N VAL A 180 13.69 -22.78 -7.87
CA VAL A 180 14.58 -23.22 -8.97
C VAL A 180 15.52 -22.10 -9.40
N ALA A 181 15.05 -20.85 -9.50
CA ALA A 181 15.90 -19.70 -9.85
C ALA A 181 16.93 -19.42 -8.76
N CYS A 182 16.55 -19.46 -7.48
CA CYS A 182 17.48 -19.29 -6.36
C CYS A 182 18.46 -20.48 -6.27
N GLY A 183 18.01 -21.71 -6.47
CA GLY A 183 18.86 -22.91 -6.49
C GLY A 183 19.85 -22.89 -7.65
N GLY A 184 19.43 -22.45 -8.84
CA GLY A 184 20.27 -22.29 -10.02
C GLY A 184 21.37 -21.26 -9.84
N LEU A 185 21.06 -20.11 -9.25
CA LEU A 185 22.05 -19.07 -8.93
C LEU A 185 23.06 -19.56 -7.87
N PHE A 186 22.61 -20.28 -6.85
CA PHE A 186 23.49 -20.84 -5.83
C PHE A 186 24.43 -21.93 -6.39
N TRP A 187 23.93 -22.76 -7.31
CA TRP A 187 24.70 -23.79 -7.96
C TRP A 187 25.74 -23.20 -8.94
N HIS A 188 25.36 -22.13 -9.67
CA HIS A 188 26.27 -21.41 -10.57
C HIS A 188 27.38 -20.71 -9.79
N ALA A 189 27.07 -20.05 -8.68
CA ALA A 189 28.05 -19.40 -7.82
C ALA A 189 29.05 -20.42 -7.22
N ARG A 190 28.58 -21.61 -6.80
CA ARG A 190 29.46 -22.68 -6.30
C ARG A 190 30.36 -23.29 -7.39
N ARG A 191 29.92 -23.37 -8.65
CA ARG A 191 30.75 -23.83 -9.74
C ARG A 191 31.88 -22.88 -10.04
N HIS A 192 31.66 -21.57 -10.02
CA HIS A 192 32.69 -20.57 -10.23
C HIS A 192 33.73 -20.54 -9.12
N GLN A 193 33.38 -20.81 -7.86
CA GLN A 193 34.33 -20.89 -6.76
C GLN A 193 35.25 -22.13 -6.82
N ARG A 194 34.81 -23.23 -7.44
CA ARG A 194 35.64 -24.46 -7.56
C ARG A 194 36.66 -24.39 -8.71
N GLN A 195 36.53 -23.44 -9.63
CA GLN A 195 37.46 -23.29 -10.76
C GLN A 195 38.68 -22.38 -10.44
N HIS A 196 38.72 -21.75 -9.27
CA HIS A 196 39.78 -20.84 -8.85
C HIS A 196 40.64 -21.36 -7.70
N HIS A 197 40.70 -22.70 -7.46
CA HIS A 197 41.72 -23.26 -6.61
C HIS A 197 42.91 -23.69 -7.50
N PRO A 198 44.01 -22.95 -7.51
CA PRO A 198 45.26 -23.42 -8.12
C PRO A 198 45.76 -24.57 -7.27
N GLN A 199 46.02 -25.69 -7.94
CA GLN A 199 46.76 -26.81 -7.35
C GLN A 199 48.20 -26.32 -7.09
N VAL A 200 48.54 -26.09 -5.82
CA VAL A 200 49.93 -25.95 -5.41
C VAL A 200 50.42 -27.35 -5.07
N TRP A 201 51.15 -27.95 -5.99
CA TRP A 201 51.99 -29.10 -5.74
C TRP A 201 53.41 -28.58 -5.50
N GLN A 202 53.92 -28.68 -4.30
CA GLN A 202 55.22 -29.24 -3.96
C GLN A 202 55.33 -29.36 -2.44
#